data_cc1cb0d0d81a8b28a7622c13080c8824
#
_entry.id   cc1cb0d0d81a8b28a7622c13080c8824
#
_cell.length_a   1.000
_cell.length_b   1.000
_cell.length_c   1.000
_cell.angle_alpha   90.00
_cell.angle_beta   90.00
_cell.angle_gamma   90.00
#
_symmetry.space_group_name_H-M   'P 1'
#
loop_
_entity.id
_entity.type
_entity.pdbx_description
1 polymer ?
#
loop_
_entity_poly.entity_id
_entity_poly.type
_entity_poly.pdbx_seq_one_letter_code
_entity_poly.pdbx_strand_id
1 'polypeptide(L)'
;MTQHRITDDLDALLDVLPINIRHAVEKANNSEKLLEIILDLGRVPTARFVEEEIVLQEKEITRAEIDYVDERTGEFDADNRAGIERTLHRISAIRNRRGAVVGLTLRVGRAVYGTVDIIQDIIESGKSVLILGRPGVGKTTLLREAARILAENKRVVIVDTSNEIGGDGDVPHPAVGRARRMQVREPMLQHEVMIEAVENHNPEVTVIDEIGRELEAAAARTSPSAVCSLSARHTDKPSIIFCSTQR
;
A
#
# COMPACT_ATOMS: atom_id res chain seq x y z
N MET A 1 -1.87 -27.48 0.36
CA MET A 1 -1.88 -26.24 1.18
C MET A 1 -0.81 -25.35 0.59
N THR A 2 -1.19 -24.33 -0.16
CA THR A 2 -0.26 -23.37 -0.74
C THR A 2 0.36 -22.58 0.42
N GLN A 3 1.68 -22.68 0.60
CA GLN A 3 2.36 -21.86 1.59
C GLN A 3 2.34 -20.41 1.08
N HIS A 4 1.59 -19.54 1.75
CA HIS A 4 1.66 -18.10 1.51
C HIS A 4 3.07 -17.63 1.86
N ARG A 5 3.77 -17.10 0.86
CA ARG A 5 5.08 -16.46 1.08
C ARG A 5 4.84 -15.01 1.48
N ILE A 6 5.39 -14.59 2.60
CA ILE A 6 5.33 -13.21 3.10
C ILE A 6 6.71 -12.60 2.94
N THR A 7 6.77 -11.37 2.40
CA THR A 7 7.98 -10.54 2.38
C THR A 7 7.64 -9.18 2.97
N ASP A 8 8.48 -8.65 3.83
CA ASP A 8 8.23 -7.40 4.52
C ASP A 8 9.33 -6.34 4.36
N ASP A 9 10.48 -6.70 3.78
CA ASP A 9 11.61 -5.77 3.58
C ASP A 9 11.91 -4.90 4.82
N LEU A 10 11.76 -5.49 6.02
CA LEU A 10 11.80 -4.79 7.31
C LEU A 10 13.14 -4.06 7.54
N ASP A 11 14.23 -4.61 7.03
CA ASP A 11 15.56 -3.99 7.14
C ASP A 11 15.57 -2.57 6.57
N ALA A 12 14.86 -2.33 5.46
CA ALA A 12 14.74 -1.00 4.86
C ALA A 12 14.01 -0.01 5.78
N LEU A 13 13.01 -0.47 6.54
CA LEU A 13 12.33 0.35 7.55
C LEU A 13 13.24 0.63 8.74
N LEU A 14 14.01 -0.37 9.18
CA LEU A 14 14.93 -0.23 10.31
C LEU A 14 16.12 0.68 9.97
N ASP A 15 16.54 0.74 8.72
CA ASP A 15 17.65 1.58 8.26
C ASP A 15 17.38 3.09 8.35
N VAL A 16 16.10 3.51 8.33
CA VAL A 16 15.75 4.92 8.52
C VAL A 16 15.67 5.32 9.99
N LEU A 17 15.75 4.37 10.93
CA LEU A 17 15.69 4.63 12.36
C LEU A 17 17.04 5.03 12.96
N PRO A 18 17.06 5.88 14.01
CA PRO A 18 18.24 6.05 14.84
C PRO A 18 18.73 4.71 15.39
N ILE A 19 20.04 4.52 15.47
CA ILE A 19 20.67 3.24 15.80
C ILE A 19 20.22 2.66 17.15
N ASN A 20 19.96 3.50 18.14
CA ASN A 20 19.45 3.08 19.45
C ASN A 20 18.04 2.51 19.37
N ILE A 21 17.15 3.14 18.57
CA ILE A 21 15.78 2.67 18.33
C ILE A 21 15.80 1.38 17.53
N ARG A 22 16.60 1.34 16.45
CA ARG A 22 16.80 0.12 15.64
C ARG A 22 17.19 -1.07 16.50
N HIS A 23 18.25 -0.94 17.31
CA HIS A 23 18.70 -2.02 18.18
C HIS A 23 17.63 -2.45 19.20
N ALA A 24 16.82 -1.51 19.69
CA ALA A 24 15.73 -1.85 20.62
C ALA A 24 14.63 -2.68 19.93
N VAL A 25 14.28 -2.36 18.68
CA VAL A 25 13.33 -3.15 17.88
C VAL A 25 13.90 -4.54 17.57
N GLU A 26 15.17 -4.63 17.14
CA GLU A 26 15.85 -5.90 16.86
C GLU A 26 15.92 -6.78 18.11
N LYS A 27 16.19 -6.19 19.29
CA LYS A 27 16.27 -6.89 20.58
C LYS A 27 14.91 -7.47 21.01
N ALA A 28 13.80 -6.86 20.63
CA ALA A 28 12.46 -7.39 20.90
C ALA A 28 12.23 -8.74 20.20
N ASN A 29 13.03 -9.06 19.17
CA ASN A 29 13.08 -10.34 18.44
C ASN A 29 11.70 -10.89 18.01
N ASN A 30 10.79 -10.00 17.63
CA ASN A 30 9.41 -10.32 17.23
C ASN A 30 9.03 -9.60 15.93
N SER A 31 9.99 -9.49 15.00
CA SER A 31 9.88 -8.74 13.76
C SER A 31 8.67 -9.15 12.90
N GLU A 32 8.35 -10.45 12.87
CA GLU A 32 7.20 -10.96 12.10
C GLU A 32 5.85 -10.42 12.60
N LYS A 33 5.76 -10.04 13.88
CA LYS A 33 4.54 -9.52 14.50
C LYS A 33 4.54 -8.00 14.64
N LEU A 34 5.60 -7.31 14.24
CA LEU A 34 5.69 -5.85 14.32
C LEU A 34 4.67 -5.21 13.37
N LEU A 35 3.86 -4.29 13.89
CA LEU A 35 2.85 -3.56 13.13
C LEU A 35 3.29 -2.13 12.84
N GLU A 36 3.74 -1.41 13.87
CA GLU A 36 4.16 -0.02 13.73
C GLU A 36 5.13 0.40 14.84
N ILE A 37 5.92 1.43 14.55
CA ILE A 37 6.82 2.11 15.48
C ILE A 37 6.36 3.57 15.58
N ILE A 38 6.27 4.09 16.80
CA ILE A 38 5.79 5.44 17.10
C ILE A 38 6.91 6.25 17.74
N LEU A 39 7.21 7.39 17.14
CA LEU A 39 8.24 8.33 17.58
C LEU A 39 7.60 9.71 17.73
N ASP A 40 7.34 10.15 18.95
CA ASP A 40 6.79 11.47 19.26
C ASP A 40 7.80 12.30 20.02
N LEU A 41 8.00 13.55 19.62
CA LEU A 41 8.92 14.49 20.28
C LEU A 41 8.57 14.66 21.75
N GLY A 42 9.53 14.40 22.66
CA GLY A 42 9.35 14.52 24.10
C GLY A 42 8.53 13.38 24.72
N ARG A 43 8.40 12.24 24.01
CA ARG A 43 7.79 11.02 24.54
C ARG A 43 8.73 9.83 24.37
N VAL A 44 8.53 8.80 25.15
CA VAL A 44 9.26 7.53 24.96
C VAL A 44 8.78 6.84 23.70
N PRO A 45 9.68 6.29 22.86
CA PRO A 45 9.30 5.58 21.63
C PRO A 45 8.67 4.25 21.97
N THR A 46 7.64 3.88 21.22
CA THR A 46 6.94 2.60 21.37
C THR A 46 6.94 1.82 20.06
N ALA A 47 6.86 0.50 20.17
CA ALA A 47 6.60 -0.41 19.07
C ALA A 47 5.35 -1.24 19.38
N ARG A 48 4.42 -1.27 18.44
CA ARG A 48 3.21 -2.08 18.54
C ARG A 48 3.37 -3.35 17.73
N PHE A 49 3.14 -4.46 18.41
CA PHE A 49 3.07 -5.80 17.85
C PHE A 49 1.62 -6.29 17.82
N VAL A 50 1.36 -7.44 17.22
CA VAL A 50 0.00 -7.99 17.12
C VAL A 50 -0.66 -8.18 18.48
N GLU A 51 0.10 -8.56 19.51
CA GLU A 51 -0.42 -8.94 20.83
C GLU A 51 -0.09 -7.91 21.93
N GLU A 52 0.89 -7.03 21.70
CA GLU A 52 1.41 -6.14 22.73
C GLU A 52 1.98 -4.83 22.15
N GLU A 53 2.12 -3.85 23.01
CA GLU A 53 2.88 -2.63 22.76
C GLU A 53 4.01 -2.54 23.77
N ILE A 54 5.23 -2.28 23.31
CA ILE A 54 6.41 -2.18 24.15
C ILE A 54 7.04 -0.79 24.05
N VAL A 55 7.64 -0.33 25.15
CA VAL A 55 8.51 0.85 25.17
C VAL A 55 9.90 0.42 24.71
N LEU A 56 10.42 1.07 23.68
CA LEU A 56 11.71 0.73 23.07
C LEU A 56 12.90 1.23 23.90
N GLN A 57 12.75 2.38 24.56
CA GLN A 57 13.73 2.95 25.48
C GLN A 57 13.04 3.87 26.49
N GLU A 58 13.67 4.09 27.66
CA GLU A 58 13.14 5.00 28.69
C GLU A 58 13.40 6.49 28.37
N LYS A 59 14.33 6.77 27.47
CA LYS A 59 14.67 8.14 27.08
C LYS A 59 13.66 8.66 26.05
N GLU A 60 13.21 9.90 26.28
CA GLU A 60 12.31 10.60 25.35
C GLU A 60 12.99 10.89 24.01
N ILE A 61 12.17 10.86 22.94
CA ILE A 61 12.61 11.20 21.58
C ILE A 61 12.98 12.69 21.51
N THR A 62 14.14 12.94 20.97
CA THR A 62 14.69 14.28 20.76
C THR A 62 14.35 14.84 19.37
N ARG A 63 14.52 16.14 19.20
CA ARG A 63 14.39 16.79 17.89
C ARG A 63 15.33 16.16 16.87
N ALA A 64 16.57 15.91 17.24
CA ALA A 64 17.57 15.33 16.34
C ALA A 64 17.20 13.90 15.86
N GLU A 65 16.50 13.12 16.68
CA GLU A 65 16.04 11.78 16.29
C GLU A 65 14.85 11.86 15.32
N ILE A 66 13.93 12.82 15.48
CA ILE A 66 12.87 13.09 14.50
C ILE A 66 13.47 13.55 13.17
N ASP A 67 14.35 14.53 13.20
CA ASP A 67 14.99 15.08 12.00
C ASP A 67 15.83 14.00 11.28
N TYR A 68 16.47 13.10 12.02
CA TYR A 68 17.22 11.96 11.47
C TYR A 68 16.35 11.04 10.61
N VAL A 69 15.10 10.75 11.05
CA VAL A 69 14.17 9.92 10.30
C VAL A 69 13.56 10.71 9.13
N ASP A 70 13.18 11.97 9.36
CA ASP A 70 12.60 12.87 8.35
C ASP A 70 13.52 13.00 7.13
N GLU A 71 14.83 13.21 7.35
CA GLU A 71 15.84 13.32 6.30
C GLU A 71 16.08 12.04 5.49
N ARG A 72 15.76 10.86 6.06
CA ARG A 72 15.94 9.53 5.43
C ARG A 72 14.67 8.97 4.84
N THR A 73 13.56 9.61 5.13
CA THR A 73 12.26 9.30 4.55
C THR A 73 12.10 10.13 3.27
N GLY A 74 11.39 9.62 2.30
CA GLY A 74 11.02 10.38 1.10
C GLY A 74 10.18 11.61 1.42
N GLU A 75 9.90 12.44 0.41
CA GLU A 75 9.03 13.61 0.59
C GLU A 75 7.63 13.19 1.02
N PHE A 76 7.08 13.92 2.00
CA PHE A 76 5.72 13.69 2.48
C PHE A 76 4.71 14.32 1.50
N ASP A 77 3.70 13.54 1.14
CA ASP A 77 2.57 14.00 0.33
C ASP A 77 1.62 14.96 1.09
N ALA A 78 0.52 15.35 0.42
CA ALA A 78 -0.50 16.23 0.99
C ALA A 78 -1.21 15.63 2.22
N ASP A 79 -1.22 14.32 2.36
CA ASP A 79 -1.78 13.58 3.49
C ASP A 79 -0.75 13.31 4.61
N ASN A 80 0.44 13.95 4.52
CA ASN A 80 1.58 13.71 5.40
C ASN A 80 2.03 12.25 5.46
N ARG A 81 2.02 11.58 4.32
CA ARG A 81 2.50 10.21 4.14
C ARG A 81 3.74 10.21 3.26
N ALA A 82 4.66 9.33 3.56
CA ALA A 82 5.82 9.03 2.74
C ALA A 82 6.12 7.53 2.79
N GLY A 83 6.85 7.05 1.81
CA GLY A 83 7.27 5.66 1.74
C GLY A 83 8.76 5.51 1.54
N ILE A 84 9.20 4.27 1.62
CA ILE A 84 10.56 3.88 1.32
C ILE A 84 10.52 3.13 -0.02
N GLU A 85 11.43 3.50 -0.92
CA GLU A 85 11.54 2.90 -2.24
C GLU A 85 11.53 1.37 -2.20
N ARG A 86 10.74 0.76 -3.11
CA ARG A 86 10.60 -0.68 -3.26
C ARG A 86 10.02 -1.41 -2.06
N THR A 87 9.40 -0.71 -1.11
CA THR A 87 8.75 -1.31 0.05
C THR A 87 7.26 -0.99 0.09
N LEU A 88 6.53 -1.67 0.98
CA LEU A 88 5.13 -1.36 1.31
C LEU A 88 5.01 -0.64 2.65
N HIS A 89 6.14 -0.23 3.24
CA HIS A 89 6.14 0.52 4.47
C HIS A 89 5.59 1.92 4.23
N ARG A 90 4.86 2.43 5.22
CA ARG A 90 4.31 3.78 5.21
C ARG A 90 4.76 4.53 6.44
N ILE A 91 5.26 5.71 6.24
CA ILE A 91 5.64 6.64 7.30
C ILE A 91 4.66 7.80 7.25
N SER A 92 4.01 8.06 8.39
CA SER A 92 3.05 9.17 8.53
C SER A 92 3.59 10.18 9.52
N ALA A 93 3.59 11.47 9.12
CA ALA A 93 4.09 12.56 9.94
C ALA A 93 2.97 13.31 10.67
N ILE A 94 3.22 13.65 11.93
CA ILE A 94 2.45 14.63 12.67
C ILE A 94 3.22 15.95 12.64
N ARG A 95 2.56 17.02 12.18
CA ARG A 95 3.18 18.35 12.11
C ARG A 95 2.60 19.31 13.13
N ASN A 96 3.44 20.19 13.63
CA ASN A 96 3.01 21.29 14.47
C ASN A 96 2.42 22.44 13.61
N ARG A 97 1.95 23.51 14.28
CA ARG A 97 1.36 24.69 13.60
C ARG A 97 2.30 25.42 12.64
N ARG A 98 3.61 25.17 12.73
CA ARG A 98 4.65 25.77 11.87
C ARG A 98 5.06 24.84 10.72
N GLY A 99 4.42 23.68 10.58
CA GLY A 99 4.72 22.70 9.56
C GLY A 99 5.87 21.74 9.91
N ALA A 100 6.57 21.92 11.02
CA ALA A 100 7.66 21.01 11.41
C ALA A 100 7.11 19.66 11.90
N VAL A 101 7.77 18.57 11.52
CA VAL A 101 7.43 17.22 11.98
C VAL A 101 7.72 17.11 13.47
N VAL A 102 6.75 16.67 14.26
CA VAL A 102 6.84 16.47 15.72
C VAL A 102 6.50 15.05 16.14
N GLY A 103 6.00 14.23 15.24
CA GLY A 103 5.73 12.83 15.48
C GLY A 103 5.77 12.04 14.18
N LEU A 104 6.13 10.78 14.27
CA LEU A 104 6.21 9.84 13.16
C LEU A 104 5.60 8.50 13.55
N THR A 105 4.79 7.95 12.66
CA THR A 105 4.28 6.58 12.75
C THR A 105 4.80 5.78 11.57
N LEU A 106 5.69 4.83 11.83
CA LEU A 106 6.27 3.97 10.82
C LEU A 106 5.52 2.62 10.81
N ARG A 107 4.74 2.36 9.77
CA ARG A 107 3.93 1.14 9.62
C ARG A 107 4.63 0.11 8.77
N VAL A 108 4.62 -1.13 9.25
CA VAL A 108 5.18 -2.26 8.50
C VAL A 108 4.17 -2.74 7.46
N GLY A 109 4.53 -2.57 6.20
CA GLY A 109 3.80 -3.13 5.07
C GLY A 109 4.38 -4.48 4.67
N ARG A 110 3.50 -5.45 4.34
CA ARG A 110 3.90 -6.80 3.93
C ARG A 110 3.25 -7.20 2.63
N ALA A 111 4.02 -7.85 1.76
CA ALA A 111 3.49 -8.52 0.58
C ALA A 111 3.18 -9.98 0.91
N VAL A 112 1.98 -10.42 0.54
CA VAL A 112 1.54 -11.81 0.70
C VAL A 112 1.28 -12.38 -0.69
N TYR A 113 1.84 -13.53 -0.99
CA TYR A 113 1.69 -14.24 -2.26
C TYR A 113 0.80 -15.46 -2.10
N GLY A 114 0.19 -15.94 -3.19
CA GLY A 114 -0.71 -17.11 -3.20
C GLY A 114 -2.17 -16.77 -2.83
N THR A 115 -2.50 -15.50 -2.68
CA THR A 115 -3.86 -15.07 -2.31
C THR A 115 -4.85 -15.20 -3.46
N VAL A 116 -4.38 -15.18 -4.71
CA VAL A 116 -5.19 -15.23 -5.94
C VAL A 116 -5.42 -16.66 -6.44
N ASP A 117 -4.69 -17.66 -5.93
CA ASP A 117 -4.73 -19.04 -6.44
C ASP A 117 -6.15 -19.61 -6.57
N ILE A 118 -7.04 -19.29 -5.62
CA ILE A 118 -8.43 -19.81 -5.60
C ILE A 118 -9.30 -19.15 -6.69
N ILE A 119 -8.92 -17.97 -7.19
CA ILE A 119 -9.70 -17.17 -8.15
C ILE A 119 -8.90 -16.86 -9.42
N GLN A 120 -7.81 -17.58 -9.64
CA GLN A 120 -6.91 -17.33 -10.75
C GLN A 120 -7.63 -17.43 -12.11
N ASP A 121 -8.47 -18.44 -12.31
CA ASP A 121 -9.30 -18.63 -13.49
C ASP A 121 -10.23 -17.45 -13.75
N ILE A 122 -10.74 -16.85 -12.68
CA ILE A 122 -11.58 -15.65 -12.74
C ILE A 122 -10.77 -14.45 -13.21
N ILE A 123 -9.61 -14.21 -12.61
CA ILE A 123 -8.72 -13.09 -12.95
C ILE A 123 -8.20 -13.21 -14.38
N GLU A 124 -7.87 -14.42 -14.84
CA GLU A 124 -7.37 -14.68 -16.19
C GLU A 124 -8.47 -14.73 -17.25
N SER A 125 -9.74 -14.74 -16.89
CA SER A 125 -10.88 -14.85 -17.81
C SER A 125 -10.99 -13.73 -18.86
N GLY A 126 -10.24 -12.63 -18.67
CA GLY A 126 -10.31 -11.44 -19.54
C GLY A 126 -11.55 -10.56 -19.31
N LYS A 127 -12.39 -10.89 -18.34
CA LYS A 127 -13.53 -10.07 -17.94
C LYS A 127 -13.12 -9.04 -16.89
N SER A 128 -13.88 -7.95 -16.81
CA SER A 128 -13.73 -7.01 -15.70
C SER A 128 -14.22 -7.64 -14.40
N VAL A 129 -13.43 -7.46 -13.33
CA VAL A 129 -13.65 -8.07 -12.03
C VAL A 129 -13.76 -6.98 -10.97
N LEU A 130 -14.84 -7.00 -10.19
CA LEU A 130 -15.05 -6.12 -9.06
C LEU A 130 -14.96 -6.92 -7.75
N ILE A 131 -14.03 -6.55 -6.89
CA ILE A 131 -13.81 -7.17 -5.58
C ILE A 131 -14.50 -6.31 -4.52
N LEU A 132 -15.50 -6.88 -3.85
CA LEU A 132 -16.25 -6.22 -2.78
C LEU A 132 -15.80 -6.74 -1.42
N GLY A 133 -15.69 -5.87 -0.43
CA GLY A 133 -15.41 -6.29 0.95
C GLY A 133 -15.18 -5.11 1.89
N ARG A 134 -15.26 -5.37 3.18
CA ARG A 134 -14.94 -4.38 4.22
C ARG A 134 -13.47 -3.94 4.14
N PRO A 135 -13.13 -2.76 4.68
CA PRO A 135 -11.73 -2.41 4.92
C PRO A 135 -11.01 -3.51 5.70
N GLY A 136 -9.75 -3.77 5.35
CA GLY A 136 -8.90 -4.74 6.06
C GLY A 136 -9.10 -6.22 5.72
N VAL A 137 -10.03 -6.60 4.81
CA VAL A 137 -10.25 -8.01 4.43
C VAL A 137 -9.28 -8.54 3.37
N GLY A 138 -8.27 -7.76 2.98
CA GLY A 138 -7.22 -8.19 2.04
C GLY A 138 -7.49 -7.86 0.56
N LYS A 139 -8.43 -6.95 0.23
CA LYS A 139 -8.71 -6.54 -1.16
C LYS A 139 -7.46 -6.04 -1.89
N THR A 140 -6.71 -5.13 -1.27
CA THR A 140 -5.48 -4.58 -1.84
C THR A 140 -4.41 -5.65 -2.07
N THR A 141 -4.32 -6.64 -1.17
CA THR A 141 -3.42 -7.78 -1.34
C THR A 141 -3.81 -8.62 -2.56
N LEU A 142 -5.12 -8.90 -2.72
CA LEU A 142 -5.65 -9.57 -3.91
C LEU A 142 -5.38 -8.79 -5.19
N LEU A 143 -5.61 -7.47 -5.20
CA LEU A 143 -5.35 -6.59 -6.35
C LEU A 143 -3.88 -6.59 -6.75
N ARG A 144 -2.98 -6.49 -5.76
CA ARG A 144 -1.52 -6.51 -5.99
C ARG A 144 -1.09 -7.81 -6.66
N GLU A 145 -1.54 -8.94 -6.14
CA GLU A 145 -1.18 -10.23 -6.69
C GLU A 145 -1.83 -10.49 -8.06
N ALA A 146 -3.09 -10.08 -8.25
CA ALA A 146 -3.74 -10.11 -9.56
C ALA A 146 -2.97 -9.28 -10.60
N ALA A 147 -2.53 -8.07 -10.24
CA ALA A 147 -1.70 -7.24 -11.10
C ALA A 147 -0.41 -7.95 -11.50
N ARG A 148 0.29 -8.57 -10.53
CA ARG A 148 1.53 -9.32 -10.77
C ARG A 148 1.31 -10.49 -11.73
N ILE A 149 0.31 -11.35 -11.48
CA ILE A 149 0.03 -12.54 -12.31
C ILE A 149 -0.37 -12.11 -13.72
N LEU A 150 -1.28 -11.16 -13.86
CA LEU A 150 -1.71 -10.67 -15.16
C LEU A 150 -0.57 -10.02 -15.95
N ALA A 151 0.35 -9.34 -15.27
CA ALA A 151 1.48 -8.67 -15.89
C ALA A 151 2.57 -9.63 -16.44
N GLU A 152 2.48 -10.93 -16.17
CA GLU A 152 3.35 -11.92 -16.79
C GLU A 152 3.12 -12.01 -18.30
N ASN A 153 1.86 -11.90 -18.74
CA ASN A 153 1.43 -12.12 -20.12
C ASN A 153 0.65 -10.95 -20.75
N LYS A 154 0.31 -9.92 -19.98
CA LYS A 154 -0.49 -8.78 -20.45
C LYS A 154 0.18 -7.46 -20.07
N ARG A 155 -0.17 -6.41 -20.79
CA ARG A 155 0.19 -5.03 -20.42
C ARG A 155 -0.77 -4.57 -19.33
N VAL A 156 -0.27 -4.51 -18.10
CA VAL A 156 -1.06 -4.10 -16.92
C VAL A 156 -0.61 -2.72 -16.47
N VAL A 157 -1.58 -1.83 -16.26
CA VAL A 157 -1.38 -0.54 -15.59
C VAL A 157 -2.18 -0.53 -14.29
N ILE A 158 -1.53 -0.15 -13.21
CA ILE A 158 -2.13 0.04 -11.88
C ILE A 158 -2.38 1.53 -11.70
N VAL A 159 -3.61 1.91 -11.36
CA VAL A 159 -3.97 3.26 -10.89
C VAL A 159 -4.09 3.18 -9.38
N ASP A 160 -3.08 3.71 -8.69
CA ASP A 160 -2.86 3.52 -7.24
C ASP A 160 -3.08 4.84 -6.51
N THR A 161 -4.29 5.04 -6.02
CA THR A 161 -4.72 6.31 -5.41
C THR A 161 -4.23 6.44 -3.97
N SER A 162 -4.24 5.33 -3.23
CA SER A 162 -3.82 5.33 -1.83
C SER A 162 -2.39 4.84 -1.65
N ASN A 163 -1.67 4.56 -2.74
CA ASN A 163 -0.34 3.96 -2.76
C ASN A 163 -0.26 2.61 -2.00
N GLU A 164 -1.40 1.94 -1.85
CA GLU A 164 -1.47 0.67 -1.12
C GLU A 164 -1.05 -0.53 -1.96
N ILE A 165 -1.19 -0.46 -3.30
CA ILE A 165 -0.82 -1.57 -4.18
C ILE A 165 0.69 -1.62 -4.38
N GLY A 166 1.31 -0.51 -4.75
CA GLY A 166 2.72 -0.42 -5.11
C GLY A 166 3.64 0.18 -4.05
N GLY A 167 3.08 0.71 -2.95
CA GLY A 167 3.82 1.43 -1.91
C GLY A 167 3.89 2.94 -2.18
N ASP A 168 4.32 3.70 -1.18
CA ASP A 168 4.34 5.18 -1.25
C ASP A 168 5.57 5.74 -2.00
N GLY A 169 6.66 4.98 -2.17
CA GLY A 169 7.85 5.41 -2.89
C GLY A 169 7.65 5.52 -4.41
N ASP A 170 8.53 6.24 -5.11
CA ASP A 170 8.47 6.41 -6.57
C ASP A 170 8.75 5.10 -7.32
N VAL A 171 9.62 4.26 -6.78
CA VAL A 171 9.86 2.91 -7.30
C VAL A 171 8.93 1.93 -6.60
N PRO A 172 8.01 1.27 -7.34
CA PRO A 172 7.03 0.38 -6.74
C PRO A 172 7.68 -0.87 -6.15
N HIS A 173 7.00 -1.47 -5.18
CA HIS A 173 7.40 -2.73 -4.57
C HIS A 173 7.46 -3.86 -5.61
N PRO A 174 8.47 -4.76 -5.56
CA PRO A 174 8.61 -5.86 -6.52
C PRO A 174 7.40 -6.81 -6.62
N ALA A 175 6.55 -6.85 -5.61
CA ALA A 175 5.33 -7.66 -5.60
C ALA A 175 4.27 -7.26 -6.64
N VAL A 176 4.40 -6.11 -7.31
CA VAL A 176 3.55 -5.77 -8.47
C VAL A 176 4.06 -6.39 -9.77
N GLY A 177 5.23 -7.02 -9.75
CA GLY A 177 5.84 -7.69 -10.90
C GLY A 177 6.14 -6.70 -12.03
N ARG A 178 5.69 -7.03 -13.24
CA ARG A 178 5.89 -6.23 -14.47
C ARG A 178 4.81 -5.17 -14.69
N ALA A 179 3.81 -5.08 -13.81
CA ALA A 179 2.77 -4.07 -13.91
C ALA A 179 3.37 -2.66 -13.75
N ARG A 180 2.90 -1.74 -14.58
CA ARG A 180 3.29 -0.33 -14.48
C ARG A 180 2.35 0.38 -13.52
N ARG A 181 2.89 1.20 -12.63
CA ARG A 181 2.08 1.95 -11.67
C ARG A 181 1.97 3.43 -12.09
N MET A 182 0.77 3.96 -11.99
CA MET A 182 0.47 5.40 -12.03
C MET A 182 -0.05 5.80 -10.66
N GLN A 183 0.65 6.71 -9.99
CA GLN A 183 0.21 7.30 -8.73
C GLN A 183 -0.81 8.41 -9.03
N VAL A 184 -1.83 8.52 -8.18
CA VAL A 184 -2.83 9.57 -8.27
C VAL A 184 -2.48 10.68 -7.29
N ARG A 185 -2.17 11.86 -7.81
CA ARG A 185 -1.75 13.00 -6.98
C ARG A 185 -2.84 13.45 -6.01
N GLU A 186 -4.07 13.50 -6.47
CA GLU A 186 -5.24 13.89 -5.69
C GLU A 186 -6.37 12.88 -5.91
N PRO A 187 -6.99 12.32 -4.86
CA PRO A 187 -8.04 11.30 -5.03
C PRO A 187 -9.21 11.74 -5.91
N MET A 188 -9.44 13.06 -6.03
CA MET A 188 -10.48 13.61 -6.90
C MET A 188 -10.18 13.41 -8.39
N LEU A 189 -8.90 13.29 -8.76
CA LEU A 189 -8.42 13.17 -10.14
C LEU A 189 -8.22 11.71 -10.58
N GLN A 190 -8.59 10.74 -9.76
CA GLN A 190 -8.41 9.32 -10.09
C GLN A 190 -9.01 8.95 -11.43
N HIS A 191 -10.21 9.43 -11.75
CA HIS A 191 -10.88 9.14 -13.01
C HIS A 191 -10.11 9.71 -14.23
N GLU A 192 -9.45 10.86 -14.10
CA GLU A 192 -8.61 11.43 -15.14
C GLU A 192 -7.37 10.57 -15.38
N VAL A 193 -6.70 10.15 -14.32
CA VAL A 193 -5.53 9.24 -14.40
C VAL A 193 -5.93 7.88 -15.00
N MET A 194 -7.14 7.39 -14.73
CA MET A 194 -7.65 6.16 -15.36
C MET A 194 -7.81 6.32 -16.87
N ILE A 195 -8.33 7.47 -17.33
CA ILE A 195 -8.45 7.78 -18.76
C ILE A 195 -7.08 7.94 -19.39
N GLU A 196 -6.19 8.69 -18.74
CA GLU A 196 -4.80 8.87 -19.16
C GLU A 196 -4.07 7.52 -19.31
N ALA A 197 -4.29 6.59 -18.39
CA ALA A 197 -3.72 5.25 -18.45
C ALA A 197 -4.09 4.54 -19.75
N VAL A 198 -5.36 4.63 -20.18
CA VAL A 198 -5.85 4.01 -21.40
C VAL A 198 -5.30 4.72 -22.64
N GLU A 199 -5.35 6.05 -22.67
CA GLU A 199 -4.94 6.84 -23.83
C GLU A 199 -3.44 6.77 -24.11
N ASN A 200 -2.62 6.88 -23.06
CA ASN A 200 -1.17 7.02 -23.21
C ASN A 200 -0.41 5.70 -23.10
N HIS A 201 -0.95 4.70 -22.41
CA HIS A 201 -0.22 3.48 -22.08
C HIS A 201 -0.80 2.20 -22.67
N ASN A 202 -1.96 2.29 -23.34
CA ASN A 202 -2.60 1.18 -24.07
C ASN A 202 -2.58 -0.15 -23.29
N PRO A 203 -3.11 -0.19 -22.05
CA PRO A 203 -3.14 -1.40 -21.24
C PRO A 203 -4.13 -2.42 -21.81
N GLU A 204 -3.87 -3.69 -21.59
CA GLU A 204 -4.86 -4.76 -21.77
C GLU A 204 -5.70 -4.94 -20.52
N VAL A 205 -5.12 -4.61 -19.36
CA VAL A 205 -5.80 -4.64 -18.05
C VAL A 205 -5.42 -3.40 -17.25
N THR A 206 -6.43 -2.75 -16.68
CA THR A 206 -6.24 -1.68 -15.69
C THR A 206 -6.63 -2.22 -14.32
N VAL A 207 -5.71 -2.13 -13.35
CA VAL A 207 -5.96 -2.46 -11.94
C VAL A 207 -6.18 -1.16 -11.19
N ILE A 208 -7.30 -1.06 -10.48
CA ILE A 208 -7.72 0.17 -9.79
C ILE A 208 -7.87 -0.16 -8.32
N ASP A 209 -7.22 0.64 -7.46
CA ASP A 209 -7.18 0.42 -6.01
C ASP A 209 -8.60 0.40 -5.43
N GLU A 210 -9.35 1.47 -5.55
CA GLU A 210 -10.72 1.54 -5.07
C GLU A 210 -11.58 2.45 -5.99
N ILE A 211 -12.79 1.99 -6.29
CA ILE A 211 -13.81 2.80 -6.98
C ILE A 211 -14.81 3.27 -5.93
N GLY A 212 -14.96 4.57 -5.76
CA GLY A 212 -15.88 5.18 -4.80
C GLY A 212 -16.86 6.19 -5.41
N ARG A 213 -16.64 6.60 -6.68
CA ARG A 213 -17.39 7.67 -7.33
C ARG A 213 -17.91 7.26 -8.70
N GLU A 214 -18.98 7.92 -9.14
CA GLU A 214 -19.62 7.66 -10.45
C GLU A 214 -18.66 7.90 -11.63
N LEU A 215 -17.86 8.96 -11.58
CA LEU A 215 -16.86 9.27 -12.61
C LEU A 215 -15.79 8.18 -12.73
N GLU A 216 -15.37 7.61 -11.63
CA GLU A 216 -14.42 6.49 -11.60
C GLU A 216 -15.04 5.23 -12.21
N ALA A 217 -16.31 4.94 -11.88
CA ALA A 217 -17.03 3.83 -12.48
C ALA A 217 -17.26 4.02 -13.99
N ALA A 218 -17.47 5.25 -14.45
CA ALA A 218 -17.55 5.58 -15.87
C ALA A 218 -16.19 5.40 -16.57
N ALA A 219 -15.11 5.91 -15.96
CA ALA A 219 -13.75 5.76 -16.49
C ALA A 219 -13.31 4.30 -16.57
N ALA A 220 -13.66 3.46 -15.57
CA ALA A 220 -13.34 2.02 -15.59
C ALA A 220 -13.91 1.30 -16.82
N ARG A 221 -15.03 1.78 -17.40
CA ARG A 221 -15.63 1.20 -18.62
C ARG A 221 -14.82 1.50 -19.88
N THR A 222 -13.93 2.47 -19.87
CA THR A 222 -13.05 2.77 -21.03
C THR A 222 -11.93 1.76 -21.17
N SER A 223 -11.58 1.03 -20.11
CA SER A 223 -10.55 0.01 -20.12
C SER A 223 -11.04 -1.26 -20.82
N PRO A 224 -10.19 -1.96 -21.60
CA PRO A 224 -10.54 -3.24 -22.21
C PRO A 224 -10.93 -4.31 -21.17
N SER A 225 -10.24 -4.33 -20.04
CA SER A 225 -10.57 -5.11 -18.86
C SER A 225 -10.12 -4.32 -17.62
N ALA A 226 -10.92 -4.35 -16.55
CA ALA A 226 -10.60 -3.68 -15.30
C ALA A 226 -10.73 -4.65 -14.12
N VAL A 227 -9.75 -4.67 -13.22
CA VAL A 227 -9.82 -5.34 -11.92
C VAL A 227 -9.79 -4.27 -10.83
N CYS A 228 -10.86 -4.14 -10.09
CA CYS A 228 -10.99 -3.05 -9.11
C CYS A 228 -11.59 -3.52 -7.81
N SER A 229 -11.46 -2.72 -6.75
CA SER A 229 -12.11 -2.96 -5.48
C SER A 229 -13.16 -1.90 -5.14
N LEU A 230 -14.09 -2.28 -4.28
CA LEU A 230 -15.07 -1.41 -3.68
C LEU A 230 -15.22 -1.76 -2.20
N SER A 231 -15.16 -0.78 -1.33
CA SER A 231 -15.42 -0.99 0.09
C SER A 231 -16.92 -1.02 0.37
N ALA A 232 -17.37 -2.13 0.95
CA ALA A 232 -18.76 -2.33 1.35
C ALA A 232 -18.87 -2.52 2.86
N ARG A 233 -19.78 -1.78 3.50
CA ARG A 233 -19.93 -1.77 4.97
C ARG A 233 -20.52 -3.05 5.57
N HIS A 234 -21.15 -3.93 4.76
CA HIS A 234 -21.99 -5.01 5.24
C HIS A 234 -21.58 -6.43 4.80
N THR A 235 -20.40 -6.63 4.21
CA THR A 235 -19.93 -7.95 3.79
C THR A 235 -18.79 -8.44 4.67
N ASP A 236 -18.94 -9.60 5.31
CA ASP A 236 -17.93 -10.18 6.20
C ASP A 236 -16.78 -10.88 5.46
N LYS A 237 -16.96 -11.15 4.17
CA LYS A 237 -15.97 -11.77 3.28
C LYS A 237 -15.88 -11.01 1.96
N PRO A 238 -14.71 -11.02 1.30
CA PRO A 238 -14.64 -10.48 -0.05
C PRO A 238 -15.59 -11.24 -0.98
N SER A 239 -16.32 -10.49 -1.79
CA SER A 239 -17.20 -11.02 -2.84
C SER A 239 -16.70 -10.55 -4.18
N ILE A 240 -16.81 -11.37 -5.21
CA ILE A 240 -16.35 -11.07 -6.56
C ILE A 240 -17.56 -10.92 -7.46
N ILE A 241 -17.65 -9.81 -8.17
CA ILE A 241 -18.69 -9.54 -9.16
C ILE A 241 -18.03 -9.38 -10.52
N PHE A 242 -18.57 -10.08 -11.51
CA PHE A 242 -18.20 -9.88 -12.90
C PHE A 242 -18.97 -8.70 -13.47
N CYS A 243 -18.23 -7.73 -14.01
CA CYS A 243 -18.82 -6.65 -14.78
C CYS A 243 -18.64 -6.93 -16.26
N SER A 244 -19.74 -7.00 -17.04
CA SER A 244 -19.63 -7.01 -18.49
C SER A 244 -19.39 -5.58 -18.97
N THR A 245 -18.25 -5.32 -19.55
CA THR A 245 -18.06 -4.14 -20.41
C THR A 245 -18.81 -4.42 -21.70
N GLN A 246 -20.00 -3.84 -21.89
CA GLN A 246 -20.60 -3.79 -23.24
C GLN A 246 -19.73 -2.83 -24.08
N ARG A 247 -19.16 -3.36 -25.15
CA ARG A 247 -18.56 -2.56 -26.24
C ARG A 247 -19.66 -1.94 -27.06
#